data_93f51621013ef8e59fd0277f99e7e3f8
#
_entry.id   93f51621013ef8e59fd0277f99e7e3f8
#
_cell.length_a   1.000
_cell.length_b   1.000
_cell.length_c   1.000
_cell.angle_alpha   90.00
_cell.angle_beta   90.00
_cell.angle_gamma   90.00
#
_symmetry.space_group_name_H-M   'P 1'
#
loop_
_entity.id
_entity.type
_entity.pdbx_description
1 polymer ?
#
loop_
_entity_poly.entity_id
_entity_poly.type
_entity_poly.pdbx_seq_one_letter_code
_entity_poly.pdbx_strand_id
1 'polypeptide(L)'
;MKKIYGVVGAGGFGREVIPLVKKMIDDSGEISELVFIDDNDALDKVNGYNVMSLKDFLDSDFEEKLFNIAIGDSQIRERISAEMIARGAKAISIAHDNVVILDNTIIGEGSILCPFVTVTSNAKIGKFFHANIYSYVAHDCIIGDYVTFAPSVKCNGSVVVEDHAYIGTGVVIKQGTPKRPIVIGKGAIVGMGAVVTKSVPPGVTVFGNPAKPLGKG
;
A
#
# COMPACT_ATOMS: atom_id res chain seq x y z
N MET A 1 11.57 10.13 -25.12
CA MET A 1 10.22 9.64 -24.74
C MET A 1 9.64 10.58 -23.70
N LYS A 2 8.44 11.11 -23.94
CA LYS A 2 7.72 11.92 -22.91
C LYS A 2 7.09 10.99 -21.88
N LYS A 3 7.52 11.07 -20.62
CA LYS A 3 6.99 10.27 -19.53
C LYS A 3 6.17 11.13 -18.59
N ILE A 4 5.10 10.54 -18.03
CA ILE A 4 4.32 11.14 -16.96
C ILE A 4 4.15 10.14 -15.81
N TYR A 5 4.31 10.63 -14.59
CA TYR A 5 4.06 9.90 -13.36
C TYR A 5 2.79 10.43 -12.69
N GLY A 6 1.89 9.54 -12.34
CA GLY A 6 0.65 9.87 -11.66
C GLY A 6 0.54 9.21 -10.27
N VAL A 7 0.22 10.00 -9.26
CA VAL A 7 -0.19 9.48 -7.94
C VAL A 7 -1.69 9.61 -7.82
N VAL A 8 -2.41 8.49 -7.82
CA VAL A 8 -3.86 8.48 -7.70
C VAL A 8 -4.28 8.75 -6.25
N GLY A 9 -5.12 9.78 -6.09
CA GLY A 9 -5.58 10.29 -4.81
C GLY A 9 -4.76 11.47 -4.30
N ALA A 10 -5.34 12.67 -4.29
CA ALA A 10 -4.73 13.91 -3.81
C ALA A 10 -4.98 14.17 -2.31
N GLY A 11 -5.51 13.19 -1.58
CA GLY A 11 -5.79 13.25 -0.15
C GLY A 11 -4.53 13.21 0.74
N GLY A 12 -4.71 12.95 2.03
CA GLY A 12 -3.61 12.93 3.03
C GLY A 12 -2.49 12.00 2.62
N PHE A 13 -2.79 10.74 2.34
CA PHE A 13 -1.79 9.75 1.97
C PHE A 13 -1.11 10.05 0.62
N GLY A 14 -1.86 10.55 -0.38
CA GLY A 14 -1.26 10.97 -1.64
C GLY A 14 -0.22 12.08 -1.46
N ARG A 15 -0.49 13.05 -0.56
CA ARG A 15 0.47 14.12 -0.23
C ARG A 15 1.72 13.63 0.50
N GLU A 16 1.65 12.49 1.17
CA GLU A 16 2.83 11.82 1.75
C GLU A 16 3.61 11.02 0.70
N VAL A 17 2.93 10.47 -0.31
CA VAL A 17 3.52 9.60 -1.33
C VAL A 17 4.17 10.39 -2.47
N ILE A 18 3.56 11.47 -2.95
CA ILE A 18 4.06 12.19 -4.13
C ILE A 18 5.50 12.72 -3.97
N PRO A 19 5.94 13.19 -2.79
CA PRO A 19 7.34 13.57 -2.59
C PRO A 19 8.32 12.39 -2.76
N LEU A 20 7.89 11.14 -2.47
CA LEU A 20 8.72 9.96 -2.66
C LEU A 20 8.89 9.66 -4.15
N VAL A 21 7.81 9.80 -4.93
CA VAL A 21 7.88 9.70 -6.40
C VAL A 21 8.76 10.79 -6.99
N LYS A 22 8.61 12.04 -6.51
CA LYS A 22 9.45 13.16 -6.95
C LYS A 22 10.93 12.86 -6.75
N LYS A 23 11.30 12.38 -5.56
CA LYS A 23 12.68 12.00 -5.27
C LYS A 23 13.17 10.88 -6.19
N MET A 24 12.38 9.84 -6.41
CA MET A 24 12.71 8.74 -7.31
C MET A 24 12.99 9.24 -8.74
N ILE A 25 12.20 10.19 -9.25
CA ILE A 25 12.39 10.81 -10.55
C ILE A 25 13.69 11.62 -10.57
N ASP A 26 13.91 12.46 -9.55
CA ASP A 26 15.12 13.31 -9.46
C ASP A 26 16.40 12.47 -9.42
N ASP A 27 16.40 11.37 -8.65
CA ASP A 27 17.53 10.46 -8.54
C ASP A 27 17.82 9.71 -9.86
N SER A 28 16.80 9.46 -10.68
CA SER A 28 16.96 8.83 -12.00
C SER A 28 17.56 9.77 -13.04
N GLY A 29 17.50 11.08 -12.82
CA GLY A 29 17.88 12.12 -13.80
C GLY A 29 16.96 12.21 -15.01
N GLU A 30 15.79 11.57 -14.98
CA GLU A 30 14.80 11.60 -16.06
C GLU A 30 14.03 12.92 -16.07
N ILE A 31 13.79 13.42 -17.29
CA ILE A 31 12.88 14.55 -17.49
C ILE A 31 11.47 13.99 -17.68
N SER A 32 10.62 14.20 -16.69
CA SER A 32 9.25 13.69 -16.68
C SER A 32 8.30 14.66 -15.98
N GLU A 33 7.01 14.52 -16.24
CA GLU A 33 5.96 15.23 -15.52
C GLU A 33 5.48 14.39 -14.33
N LEU A 34 5.12 15.04 -13.23
CA LEU A 34 4.56 14.40 -12.03
C LEU A 34 3.29 15.12 -11.61
N VAL A 35 2.19 14.37 -11.52
CA VAL A 35 0.86 14.91 -11.23
C VAL A 35 0.14 14.06 -10.17
N PHE A 36 -0.85 14.65 -9.53
CA PHE A 36 -1.91 13.88 -8.89
C PHE A 36 -2.95 13.46 -9.93
N ILE A 37 -3.57 12.31 -9.70
CA ILE A 37 -4.76 11.88 -10.42
C ILE A 37 -5.91 11.84 -9.43
N ASP A 38 -6.90 12.71 -9.62
CA ASP A 38 -8.08 12.80 -8.75
C ASP A 38 -9.25 13.35 -9.56
N ASP A 39 -10.41 12.72 -9.47
CA ASP A 39 -11.61 13.11 -10.22
C ASP A 39 -12.43 14.19 -9.49
N ASN A 40 -11.86 14.84 -8.48
CA ASN A 40 -12.47 16.00 -7.83
C ASN A 40 -12.20 17.27 -8.63
N ASP A 41 -13.18 17.72 -9.39
CA ASP A 41 -13.11 18.91 -10.26
C ASP A 41 -12.77 20.22 -9.54
N ALA A 42 -12.83 20.25 -8.21
CA ALA A 42 -12.45 21.44 -7.42
C ALA A 42 -10.92 21.54 -7.21
N LEU A 43 -10.12 20.59 -7.67
CA LEU A 43 -8.69 20.53 -7.44
C LEU A 43 -7.90 20.77 -8.74
N ASP A 44 -7.33 21.96 -8.90
CA ASP A 44 -6.37 22.24 -9.98
C ASP A 44 -4.93 21.92 -9.56
N LYS A 45 -4.58 22.22 -8.31
CA LYS A 45 -3.24 21.98 -7.73
C LYS A 45 -3.32 21.59 -6.27
N VAL A 46 -2.46 20.66 -5.88
CA VAL A 46 -2.26 20.25 -4.48
C VAL A 46 -0.76 20.24 -4.17
N ASN A 47 -0.33 20.97 -3.13
CA ASN A 47 1.08 21.12 -2.73
C ASN A 47 2.02 21.51 -3.90
N GLY A 48 1.52 22.28 -4.87
CA GLY A 48 2.29 22.72 -6.05
C GLY A 48 2.29 21.76 -7.24
N TYR A 49 1.79 20.55 -7.08
CA TYR A 49 1.62 19.59 -8.17
C TYR A 49 0.28 19.80 -8.87
N ASN A 50 0.25 19.68 -10.20
CA ASN A 50 -0.99 19.71 -10.96
C ASN A 50 -1.85 18.48 -10.61
N VAL A 51 -3.17 18.66 -10.73
CA VAL A 51 -4.14 17.56 -10.61
C VAL A 51 -4.75 17.33 -11.99
N MET A 52 -4.88 16.07 -12.37
CA MET A 52 -5.55 15.65 -13.61
C MET A 52 -6.65 14.65 -13.26
N SER A 53 -7.73 14.61 -14.03
CA SER A 53 -8.68 13.51 -13.94
C SER A 53 -8.04 12.19 -14.41
N LEU A 54 -8.57 11.06 -13.95
CA LEU A 54 -8.12 9.75 -14.44
C LEU A 54 -8.25 9.65 -15.97
N LYS A 55 -9.33 10.16 -16.51
CA LYS A 55 -9.57 10.20 -17.95
C LYS A 55 -8.49 10.99 -18.68
N ASP A 56 -8.19 12.23 -18.24
CA ASP A 56 -7.22 13.09 -18.91
C ASP A 56 -5.79 12.53 -18.83
N PHE A 57 -5.45 11.91 -17.70
CA PHE A 57 -4.18 11.21 -17.56
C PHE A 57 -4.05 10.08 -18.58
N LEU A 58 -5.07 9.24 -18.72
CA LEU A 58 -5.08 8.10 -19.63
C LEU A 58 -5.12 8.51 -21.11
N ASP A 59 -5.82 9.60 -21.42
CA ASP A 59 -5.96 10.13 -22.79
C ASP A 59 -4.81 11.08 -23.19
N SER A 60 -3.89 11.41 -22.28
CA SER A 60 -2.77 12.32 -22.55
C SER A 60 -1.79 11.79 -23.61
N ASP A 61 -1.05 12.71 -24.27
CA ASP A 61 -0.10 12.39 -25.35
C ASP A 61 1.26 11.84 -24.86
N PHE A 62 1.37 11.46 -23.59
CA PHE A 62 2.59 10.88 -23.06
C PHE A 62 2.78 9.45 -23.57
N GLU A 63 3.98 9.15 -24.04
CA GLU A 63 4.34 7.83 -24.58
C GLU A 63 4.40 6.75 -23.49
N GLU A 64 4.80 7.15 -22.28
CA GLU A 64 4.88 6.27 -21.12
C GLU A 64 4.14 6.89 -19.92
N LYS A 65 3.13 6.19 -19.45
CA LYS A 65 2.29 6.56 -18.30
C LYS A 65 2.58 5.61 -17.14
N LEU A 66 3.14 6.16 -16.08
CA LEU A 66 3.56 5.44 -14.89
C LEU A 66 2.68 5.87 -13.73
N PHE A 67 2.21 4.94 -12.91
CA PHE A 67 1.29 5.30 -11.84
C PHE A 67 1.51 4.50 -10.56
N ASN A 68 1.09 5.10 -9.46
CA ASN A 68 0.82 4.40 -8.21
C ASN A 68 -0.47 4.92 -7.58
N ILE A 69 -1.08 4.17 -6.67
CA ILE A 69 -2.38 4.50 -6.10
C ILE A 69 -2.27 4.69 -4.59
N ALA A 70 -2.43 5.93 -4.12
CA ALA A 70 -2.37 6.31 -2.71
C ALA A 70 -3.79 6.44 -2.09
N ILE A 71 -4.65 5.45 -2.36
CA ILE A 71 -6.01 5.35 -1.82
C ILE A 71 -6.08 4.19 -0.83
N GLY A 72 -6.57 4.46 0.38
CA GLY A 72 -6.65 3.47 1.46
C GLY A 72 -7.68 2.36 1.22
N ASP A 73 -8.79 2.66 0.52
CA ASP A 73 -9.80 1.67 0.15
C ASP A 73 -9.24 0.67 -0.86
N SER A 74 -9.14 -0.59 -0.44
CA SER A 74 -8.50 -1.64 -1.23
C SER A 74 -9.31 -2.05 -2.46
N GLN A 75 -10.63 -1.96 -2.42
CA GLN A 75 -11.52 -2.30 -3.55
C GLN A 75 -11.46 -1.20 -4.62
N ILE A 76 -11.45 0.05 -4.21
CA ILE A 76 -11.25 1.19 -5.12
C ILE A 76 -9.86 1.09 -5.76
N ARG A 77 -8.83 0.77 -4.97
CA ARG A 77 -7.45 0.59 -5.45
C ARG A 77 -7.35 -0.52 -6.49
N GLU A 78 -8.00 -1.68 -6.26
CA GLU A 78 -8.04 -2.78 -7.22
C GLU A 78 -8.73 -2.37 -8.52
N ARG A 79 -9.91 -1.75 -8.45
CA ARG A 79 -10.67 -1.31 -9.63
C ARG A 79 -9.88 -0.33 -10.48
N ILE A 80 -9.29 0.71 -9.85
CA ILE A 80 -8.50 1.72 -10.58
C ILE A 80 -7.24 1.11 -11.18
N SER A 81 -6.52 0.26 -10.45
CA SER A 81 -5.31 -0.37 -10.99
C SER A 81 -5.61 -1.25 -12.21
N ALA A 82 -6.70 -2.02 -12.16
CA ALA A 82 -7.12 -2.84 -13.28
C ALA A 82 -7.48 -2.00 -14.52
N GLU A 83 -8.21 -0.89 -14.33
CA GLU A 83 -8.54 0.05 -15.41
C GLU A 83 -7.30 0.68 -16.04
N MET A 84 -6.38 1.22 -15.22
CA MET A 84 -5.17 1.87 -15.71
C MET A 84 -4.26 0.92 -16.46
N ILE A 85 -4.08 -0.31 -15.95
CA ILE A 85 -3.28 -1.35 -16.62
C ILE A 85 -3.93 -1.76 -17.94
N ALA A 86 -5.25 -1.95 -17.97
CA ALA A 86 -5.98 -2.27 -19.21
C ALA A 86 -5.86 -1.18 -20.29
N ARG A 87 -5.63 0.08 -19.88
CA ARG A 87 -5.40 1.23 -20.75
C ARG A 87 -3.90 1.46 -21.08
N GLY A 88 -3.02 0.52 -20.70
CA GLY A 88 -1.59 0.54 -21.02
C GLY A 88 -0.71 1.36 -20.09
N ALA A 89 -1.23 1.91 -19.00
CA ALA A 89 -0.39 2.51 -17.97
C ALA A 89 0.33 1.43 -17.15
N LYS A 90 1.52 1.72 -16.65
CA LYS A 90 2.37 0.79 -15.90
C LYS A 90 2.38 1.15 -14.42
N ALA A 91 2.07 0.18 -13.57
CA ALA A 91 2.20 0.34 -12.13
C ALA A 91 3.69 0.43 -11.73
N ILE A 92 4.00 1.35 -10.82
CA ILE A 92 5.33 1.46 -10.23
C ILE A 92 5.26 1.19 -8.72
N SER A 93 6.28 0.55 -8.18
CA SER A 93 6.47 0.44 -6.74
C SER A 93 7.30 1.61 -6.23
N ILE A 94 6.96 2.09 -5.04
CA ILE A 94 7.60 3.23 -4.38
C ILE A 94 8.19 2.73 -3.07
N ALA A 95 9.47 3.00 -2.85
CA ALA A 95 10.14 2.73 -1.59
C ALA A 95 10.99 3.94 -1.19
N HIS A 96 10.87 4.39 0.05
CA HIS A 96 11.76 5.43 0.59
C HIS A 96 13.16 4.86 0.81
N ASP A 97 14.22 5.71 0.73
CA ASP A 97 15.63 5.28 0.82
C ASP A 97 16.00 4.57 2.12
N ASN A 98 15.31 4.86 3.22
CA ASN A 98 15.55 4.20 4.51
C ASN A 98 14.65 3.00 4.78
N VAL A 99 14.03 2.45 3.74
CA VAL A 99 13.37 1.14 3.79
C VAL A 99 14.43 0.05 3.82
N VAL A 100 14.25 -0.90 4.73
CA VAL A 100 15.15 -2.06 4.82
C VAL A 100 14.43 -3.31 4.30
N ILE A 101 14.98 -3.95 3.28
CA ILE A 101 14.48 -5.21 2.72
C ILE A 101 15.61 -6.22 2.82
N LEU A 102 15.33 -7.34 3.53
CA LEU A 102 16.30 -8.42 3.72
C LEU A 102 16.14 -9.53 2.65
N ASP A 103 16.93 -10.56 2.78
CA ASP A 103 17.12 -11.61 1.78
C ASP A 103 15.86 -12.42 1.47
N ASN A 104 15.78 -12.94 0.24
CA ASN A 104 14.72 -13.84 -0.25
C ASN A 104 13.32 -13.24 -0.14
N THR A 105 13.19 -11.93 -0.22
CA THR A 105 11.92 -11.22 -0.17
C THR A 105 11.38 -10.97 -1.56
N ILE A 106 10.07 -11.21 -1.76
CA ILE A 106 9.35 -10.92 -3.00
C ILE A 106 8.30 -9.88 -2.68
N ILE A 107 8.28 -8.79 -3.43
CA ILE A 107 7.29 -7.70 -3.30
C ILE A 107 6.64 -7.47 -4.65
N GLY A 108 5.31 -7.53 -4.69
CA GLY A 108 4.50 -7.30 -5.89
C GLY A 108 4.53 -5.85 -6.37
N GLU A 109 4.19 -5.66 -7.62
CA GLU A 109 4.11 -4.34 -8.27
C GLU A 109 3.12 -3.40 -7.57
N GLY A 110 3.29 -2.09 -7.77
CA GLY A 110 2.38 -1.08 -7.23
C GLY A 110 2.45 -0.90 -5.71
N SER A 111 3.40 -1.52 -5.03
CA SER A 111 3.57 -1.39 -3.57
C SER A 111 4.10 -0.01 -3.18
N ILE A 112 3.65 0.49 -2.01
CA ILE A 112 4.17 1.69 -1.37
C ILE A 112 4.81 1.31 -0.03
N LEU A 113 6.12 1.52 0.08
CA LEU A 113 6.87 1.34 1.32
C LEU A 113 7.34 2.72 1.82
N CYS A 114 6.62 3.23 2.83
CA CYS A 114 6.91 4.54 3.42
C CYS A 114 8.19 4.54 4.25
N PRO A 115 8.67 5.71 4.71
CA PRO A 115 9.87 5.81 5.55
C PRO A 115 9.86 4.86 6.75
N PHE A 116 11.02 4.26 7.04
CA PHE A 116 11.26 3.35 8.17
C PHE A 116 10.47 2.04 8.13
N VAL A 117 9.95 1.65 6.97
CA VAL A 117 9.41 0.31 6.78
C VAL A 117 10.54 -0.70 6.74
N THR A 118 10.33 -1.85 7.38
CA THR A 118 11.28 -2.97 7.34
C THR A 118 10.57 -4.25 6.89
N VAL A 119 11.11 -4.92 5.88
CA VAL A 119 10.66 -6.24 5.44
C VAL A 119 11.82 -7.21 5.64
N THR A 120 11.63 -8.21 6.52
CA THR A 120 12.70 -9.17 6.81
C THR A 120 12.63 -10.41 5.94
N SER A 121 13.53 -11.37 6.13
CA SER A 121 13.82 -12.45 5.18
C SER A 121 12.62 -13.37 4.91
N ASN A 122 12.59 -13.92 3.69
CA ASN A 122 11.61 -14.90 3.21
C ASN A 122 10.15 -14.38 3.14
N ALA A 123 9.90 -13.08 3.26
CA ALA A 123 8.57 -12.53 3.14
C ALA A 123 8.10 -12.54 1.68
N LYS A 124 6.82 -12.84 1.47
CA LYS A 124 6.16 -12.76 0.16
C LYS A 124 5.01 -11.78 0.27
N ILE A 125 5.07 -10.73 -0.50
CA ILE A 125 4.11 -9.62 -0.48
C ILE A 125 3.47 -9.50 -1.86
N GLY A 126 2.16 -9.46 -1.90
CA GLY A 126 1.35 -9.30 -3.11
C GLY A 126 1.44 -7.88 -3.69
N LYS A 127 0.65 -7.65 -4.73
CA LYS A 127 0.62 -6.37 -5.46
C LYS A 127 -0.15 -5.29 -4.70
N PHE A 128 0.19 -4.04 -4.99
CA PHE A 128 -0.46 -2.85 -4.43
C PHE A 128 -0.56 -2.85 -2.90
N PHE A 129 0.45 -3.39 -2.25
CA PHE A 129 0.59 -3.36 -0.80
C PHE A 129 0.97 -1.96 -0.31
N HIS A 130 0.30 -1.48 0.73
CA HIS A 130 0.65 -0.25 1.42
C HIS A 130 1.27 -0.55 2.78
N ALA A 131 2.51 -0.17 2.99
CA ALA A 131 3.17 -0.15 4.30
C ALA A 131 3.43 1.30 4.70
N ASN A 132 2.65 1.82 5.65
CA ASN A 132 2.86 3.14 6.20
C ASN A 132 4.07 3.19 7.12
N ILE A 133 4.48 4.43 7.46
CA ILE A 133 5.67 4.73 8.28
C ILE A 133 5.81 3.84 9.51
N TYR A 134 7.06 3.41 9.81
CA TYR A 134 7.42 2.59 10.97
C TYR A 134 6.75 1.21 11.05
N SER A 135 6.16 0.71 9.97
CA SER A 135 5.60 -0.64 9.93
C SER A 135 6.65 -1.67 9.57
N TYR A 136 6.45 -2.92 10.01
CA TYR A 136 7.30 -4.01 9.56
C TYR A 136 6.54 -5.29 9.23
N VAL A 137 7.12 -6.05 8.30
CA VAL A 137 6.77 -7.42 7.96
C VAL A 137 7.94 -8.31 8.34
N ALA A 138 7.77 -9.16 9.36
CA ALA A 138 8.82 -10.06 9.82
C ALA A 138 8.96 -11.31 8.93
N HIS A 139 9.89 -12.18 9.29
CA HIS A 139 10.30 -13.34 8.50
C HIS A 139 9.16 -14.34 8.22
N ASP A 140 9.21 -14.99 7.07
CA ASP A 140 8.29 -16.05 6.66
C ASP A 140 6.81 -15.62 6.61
N CYS A 141 6.53 -14.31 6.47
CA CYS A 141 5.19 -13.79 6.29
C CYS A 141 4.73 -13.90 4.84
N ILE A 142 3.41 -14.09 4.67
CA ILE A 142 2.73 -14.03 3.38
C ILE A 142 1.67 -12.94 3.47
N ILE A 143 1.82 -11.91 2.66
CA ILE A 143 0.90 -10.78 2.58
C ILE A 143 0.23 -10.83 1.20
N GLY A 144 -1.09 -10.82 1.17
CA GLY A 144 -1.88 -10.86 -0.06
C GLY A 144 -1.90 -9.54 -0.82
N ASP A 145 -2.70 -9.52 -1.87
CA ASP A 145 -2.88 -8.36 -2.72
C ASP A 145 -3.73 -7.27 -2.03
N TYR A 146 -3.43 -6.02 -2.32
CA TYR A 146 -4.18 -4.85 -1.85
C TYR A 146 -4.30 -4.71 -0.32
N VAL A 147 -3.43 -5.36 0.43
CA VAL A 147 -3.37 -5.22 1.89
C VAL A 147 -2.85 -3.83 2.26
N THR A 148 -3.39 -3.27 3.35
CA THR A 148 -2.92 -2.00 3.91
C THR A 148 -2.44 -2.17 5.34
N PHE A 149 -1.20 -1.79 5.60
CA PHE A 149 -0.67 -1.56 6.94
C PHE A 149 -0.67 -0.05 7.21
N ALA A 150 -1.49 0.39 8.16
CA ALA A 150 -1.46 1.76 8.68
C ALA A 150 -0.16 2.00 9.48
N PRO A 151 0.14 3.22 9.93
CA PRO A 151 1.39 3.52 10.63
C PRO A 151 1.69 2.59 11.83
N SER A 152 2.94 2.22 11.99
CA SER A 152 3.46 1.45 13.15
C SER A 152 2.86 0.06 13.33
N VAL A 153 2.44 -0.61 12.27
CA VAL A 153 2.01 -2.01 12.33
C VAL A 153 3.19 -2.92 12.60
N LYS A 154 3.04 -3.85 13.54
CA LYS A 154 4.03 -4.83 13.95
C LYS A 154 3.57 -6.24 13.56
N CYS A 155 3.90 -6.67 12.34
CA CYS A 155 3.59 -8.01 11.84
C CYS A 155 4.76 -8.95 12.13
N ASN A 156 4.63 -9.75 13.18
CA ASN A 156 5.68 -10.70 13.58
C ASN A 156 5.74 -11.93 12.64
N GLY A 157 6.74 -12.78 12.84
CA GLY A 157 7.06 -13.87 11.90
C GLY A 157 5.97 -14.92 11.72
N SER A 158 5.95 -15.56 10.54
CA SER A 158 4.99 -16.62 10.18
C SER A 158 3.52 -16.20 10.31
N VAL A 159 3.19 -15.03 9.81
CA VAL A 159 1.83 -14.50 9.69
C VAL A 159 1.39 -14.54 8.24
N VAL A 160 0.14 -14.91 8.00
CA VAL A 160 -0.53 -14.80 6.71
C VAL A 160 -1.58 -13.70 6.80
N VAL A 161 -1.48 -12.70 5.96
CA VAL A 161 -2.51 -11.66 5.80
C VAL A 161 -3.07 -11.80 4.40
N GLU A 162 -4.35 -12.18 4.33
CA GLU A 162 -5.01 -12.41 3.04
C GLU A 162 -5.41 -11.09 2.37
N ASP A 163 -5.80 -11.16 1.08
CA ASP A 163 -6.11 -10.00 0.25
C ASP A 163 -7.08 -9.02 0.91
N HIS A 164 -6.90 -7.75 0.59
CA HIS A 164 -7.79 -6.65 1.04
C HIS A 164 -7.88 -6.44 2.55
N ALA A 165 -7.10 -7.14 3.36
CA ALA A 165 -7.11 -6.90 4.79
C ALA A 165 -6.55 -5.50 5.12
N TYR A 166 -7.16 -4.86 6.11
CA TYR A 166 -6.72 -3.58 6.65
C TYR A 166 -6.21 -3.75 8.09
N ILE A 167 -4.97 -3.37 8.32
CA ILE A 167 -4.32 -3.44 9.63
C ILE A 167 -4.12 -2.02 10.15
N GLY A 168 -4.84 -1.67 11.19
CA GLY A 168 -4.88 -0.32 11.76
C GLY A 168 -3.59 0.10 12.46
N THR A 169 -3.47 1.41 12.68
CA THR A 169 -2.30 2.03 13.32
C THR A 169 -1.94 1.36 14.65
N GLY A 170 -0.65 1.04 14.81
CA GLY A 170 -0.11 0.50 16.06
C GLY A 170 -0.52 -0.93 16.40
N VAL A 171 -1.15 -1.66 15.46
CA VAL A 171 -1.50 -3.07 15.66
C VAL A 171 -0.26 -3.92 15.87
N VAL A 172 -0.36 -4.86 16.80
CA VAL A 172 0.66 -5.90 17.03
C VAL A 172 0.05 -7.26 16.72
N ILE A 173 0.62 -7.98 15.73
CA ILE A 173 0.21 -9.34 15.41
C ILE A 173 1.21 -10.31 16.01
N LYS A 174 0.72 -11.22 16.86
CA LYS A 174 1.54 -12.25 17.49
C LYS A 174 2.22 -13.12 16.42
N GLN A 175 3.46 -13.53 16.69
CA GLN A 175 4.17 -14.49 15.88
C GLN A 175 3.40 -15.82 15.78
N GLY A 176 3.28 -16.36 14.57
CA GLY A 176 2.84 -17.71 14.29
C GLY A 176 4.01 -18.69 14.28
N THR A 177 3.79 -19.83 13.63
CA THR A 177 4.84 -20.80 13.29
C THR A 177 4.56 -21.33 11.88
N PRO A 178 5.54 -21.91 11.16
CA PRO A 178 5.30 -22.49 9.84
C PRO A 178 4.16 -23.54 9.80
N LYS A 179 3.99 -24.29 10.90
CA LYS A 179 2.92 -25.29 11.03
C LYS A 179 1.59 -24.71 11.50
N ARG A 180 1.59 -23.53 12.15
CA ARG A 180 0.42 -22.85 12.71
C ARG A 180 0.60 -21.35 12.58
N PRO A 181 0.47 -20.79 11.36
CA PRO A 181 0.54 -19.36 11.17
C PRO A 181 -0.64 -18.66 11.85
N ILE A 182 -0.46 -17.39 12.20
CA ILE A 182 -1.58 -16.51 12.50
C ILE A 182 -2.12 -16.04 11.15
N VAL A 183 -3.42 -16.25 10.89
CA VAL A 183 -4.06 -15.86 9.64
C VAL A 183 -4.99 -14.68 9.88
N ILE A 184 -4.81 -13.60 9.14
CA ILE A 184 -5.77 -12.50 9.02
C ILE A 184 -6.50 -12.70 7.71
N GLY A 185 -7.79 -13.06 7.81
CA GLY A 185 -8.58 -13.47 6.64
C GLY A 185 -8.86 -12.33 5.67
N LYS A 186 -9.21 -12.69 4.44
CA LYS A 186 -9.52 -11.77 3.33
C LYS A 186 -10.52 -10.69 3.76
N GLY A 187 -10.18 -9.43 3.49
CA GLY A 187 -11.03 -8.29 3.82
C GLY A 187 -11.27 -8.07 5.32
N ALA A 188 -10.55 -8.74 6.20
CA ALA A 188 -10.65 -8.49 7.63
C ALA A 188 -10.09 -7.12 7.99
N ILE A 189 -10.67 -6.51 9.02
CA ILE A 189 -10.24 -5.21 9.56
C ILE A 189 -9.72 -5.42 10.98
N VAL A 190 -8.47 -5.08 11.21
CA VAL A 190 -7.89 -5.03 12.55
C VAL A 190 -7.80 -3.57 12.98
N GLY A 191 -8.63 -3.19 13.95
CA GLY A 191 -8.71 -1.82 14.43
C GLY A 191 -7.42 -1.34 15.11
N MET A 192 -7.22 -0.02 15.12
CA MET A 192 -6.00 0.59 15.67
C MET A 192 -5.71 0.14 17.11
N GLY A 193 -4.44 -0.05 17.42
CA GLY A 193 -3.96 -0.44 18.76
C GLY A 193 -4.30 -1.86 19.18
N ALA A 194 -4.90 -2.67 18.32
CA ALA A 194 -5.27 -4.05 18.66
C ALA A 194 -4.03 -4.96 18.80
N VAL A 195 -4.15 -5.95 19.70
CA VAL A 195 -3.14 -7.00 19.86
C VAL A 195 -3.76 -8.34 19.43
N VAL A 196 -3.38 -8.77 18.22
CA VAL A 196 -3.90 -10.01 17.62
C VAL A 196 -3.11 -11.20 18.14
N THR A 197 -3.78 -12.05 18.92
CA THR A 197 -3.19 -13.27 19.50
C THR A 197 -3.68 -14.56 18.85
N LYS A 198 -4.73 -14.49 18.01
CA LYS A 198 -5.35 -15.61 17.29
C LYS A 198 -5.71 -15.17 15.88
N SER A 199 -5.88 -16.11 14.97
CA SER A 199 -6.36 -15.83 13.61
C SER A 199 -7.71 -15.10 13.61
N VAL A 200 -7.89 -14.23 12.62
CA VAL A 200 -9.10 -13.43 12.39
C VAL A 200 -9.80 -13.96 11.14
N PRO A 201 -11.08 -14.34 11.20
CA PRO A 201 -11.79 -14.82 10.03
C PRO A 201 -11.96 -13.77 8.94
N PRO A 202 -12.18 -14.18 7.66
CA PRO A 202 -12.43 -13.25 6.56
C PRO A 202 -13.61 -12.30 6.84
N GLY A 203 -13.46 -11.03 6.46
CA GLY A 203 -14.47 -9.98 6.58
C GLY A 203 -14.81 -9.57 8.00
N VAL A 204 -14.14 -10.11 9.01
CA VAL A 204 -14.40 -9.77 10.42
C VAL A 204 -13.60 -8.55 10.84
N THR A 205 -14.26 -7.65 11.57
CA THR A 205 -13.61 -6.53 12.24
C THR A 205 -13.29 -6.88 13.69
N VAL A 206 -12.04 -6.70 14.11
CA VAL A 206 -11.58 -6.97 15.48
C VAL A 206 -10.91 -5.75 16.10
N PHE A 207 -11.03 -5.59 17.43
CA PHE A 207 -10.43 -4.53 18.23
C PHE A 207 -9.92 -5.03 19.58
N GLY A 208 -9.05 -4.25 20.18
CA GLY A 208 -8.64 -4.36 21.60
C GLY A 208 -7.46 -5.27 21.87
N ASN A 209 -7.16 -5.46 23.14
CA ASN A 209 -6.08 -6.30 23.65
C ASN A 209 -6.61 -7.27 24.71
N PRO A 210 -6.71 -8.59 24.43
CA PRO A 210 -6.52 -9.19 23.11
C PRO A 210 -7.62 -8.80 22.13
N ALA A 211 -7.30 -8.80 20.82
CA ALA A 211 -8.25 -8.48 19.77
C ALA A 211 -9.45 -9.43 19.77
N LYS A 212 -10.65 -8.87 19.75
CA LYS A 212 -11.93 -9.61 19.71
C LYS A 212 -12.83 -9.02 18.62
N PRO A 213 -13.70 -9.85 18.00
CA PRO A 213 -14.70 -9.33 17.08
C PRO A 213 -15.55 -8.25 17.73
N LEU A 214 -15.87 -7.20 16.95
CA LEU A 214 -16.93 -6.28 17.33
C LEU A 214 -18.23 -7.08 17.44
N GLY A 215 -18.84 -7.08 18.62
CA GLY A 215 -20.18 -7.63 18.79
C GLY A 215 -21.13 -6.92 17.83
N LYS A 216 -22.03 -7.67 17.19
CA LYS A 216 -23.21 -7.06 16.60
C LYS A 216 -23.97 -6.43 17.76
N GLY A 217 -23.97 -5.09 17.87
CA GLY A 217 -24.83 -4.35 18.77
C GLY A 217 -26.30 -4.56 18.43
#